data_a932187e5029516b893b0cbe8c9a90f5
#
_entry.id   a932187e5029516b893b0cbe8c9a90f5
#
_cell.length_a   1.000
_cell.length_b   1.000
_cell.length_c   1.000
_cell.angle_alpha   90.00
_cell.angle_beta   90.00
_cell.angle_gamma   90.00
#
_symmetry.space_group_name_H-M   'P 1'
#
loop_
_entity.id
_entity.type
_entity.pdbx_description
1 polymer ?
#
loop_
_entity_poly.entity_id
_entity_poly.type
_entity_poly.pdbx_seq_one_letter_code
_entity_poly.pdbx_strand_id
1 'polypeptide(L)'
;MKFGNLVKIGLAFALLLVLTACSSDVDEGTKNKEKNEVNLAYVEWDTEIASTHVVGQVLEDLGYDVTLTPLDNGIMWEALAKGEVDGMVSAWLPQTHAPQVEKYKDKIVDLGENLAGAKIGLVVPSYMDVNSIEDLKDEAGKTITGIDPGANMTATTENAYKEYSNLEGWNVVTSSGGAMTAALTQAIAKNEEIIVTGWSPHWKFNAFDLKYLDDPKGIYGAEEYIGTFARKGLKEDNPGAYSVLKSFHWTPEDIESVMFDIMEGANPKEAAKKWIKDNEDKVSEWTKDAK
;
A
#
# COMPACT_ATOMS: atom_id res chain seq x y z
N MET A 1 69.70 19.97 36.37
CA MET A 1 70.51 18.98 37.13
C MET A 1 70.15 17.60 36.58
N LYS A 2 71.07 17.05 35.83
CA LYS A 2 71.76 15.75 35.91
C LYS A 2 70.82 14.58 35.55
N PHE A 3 71.11 14.00 34.38
CA PHE A 3 71.90 12.82 34.09
C PHE A 3 71.14 11.52 34.35
N GLY A 4 71.14 10.51 33.55
CA GLY A 4 71.92 10.01 32.40
C GLY A 4 71.30 8.72 31.94
N ASN A 5 71.42 8.51 30.75
CA ASN A 5 72.31 7.61 29.97
C ASN A 5 72.20 6.09 30.19
N LEU A 6 71.92 5.44 29.06
CA LEU A 6 72.60 4.22 28.50
C LEU A 6 72.19 2.88 29.17
N VAL A 7 71.86 1.82 28.40
CA VAL A 7 72.85 1.07 27.56
C VAL A 7 72.06 0.13 26.65
N LYS A 8 72.62 0.00 25.42
CA LYS A 8 72.36 -0.97 24.35
C LYS A 8 72.66 -2.40 24.73
N ILE A 9 72.15 -3.35 23.96
CA ILE A 9 72.73 -4.64 23.48
C ILE A 9 71.45 -5.48 23.16
N GLY A 10 71.03 -5.87 21.98
CA GLY A 10 71.76 -6.44 20.88
C GLY A 10 71.83 -7.97 21.02
N LEU A 11 70.94 -8.69 20.35
CA LEU A 11 71.35 -9.94 19.65
C LEU A 11 70.26 -10.40 18.67
N ALA A 12 70.69 -10.56 17.46
CA ALA A 12 69.97 -11.22 16.38
C ALA A 12 70.05 -12.73 16.53
N PHE A 13 68.96 -13.46 16.23
CA PHE A 13 69.10 -14.84 15.73
C PHE A 13 67.83 -15.21 14.92
N ALA A 14 68.04 -15.31 13.67
CA ALA A 14 67.85 -16.44 12.73
C ALA A 14 66.41 -16.91 12.44
N LEU A 15 66.04 -16.59 11.23
CA LEU A 15 65.34 -17.36 10.18
C LEU A 15 65.00 -18.81 10.55
N LEU A 16 63.73 -19.14 10.44
CA LEU A 16 63.24 -20.41 9.91
C LEU A 16 61.96 -20.18 9.14
N LEU A 17 62.07 -20.13 7.82
CA LEU A 17 60.98 -20.26 6.86
C LEU A 17 60.41 -21.69 6.97
N VAL A 18 59.14 -21.78 7.39
CA VAL A 18 58.32 -22.96 7.10
C VAL A 18 57.23 -22.50 6.14
N LEU A 19 57.47 -22.74 4.87
CA LEU A 19 56.45 -22.70 3.83
C LEU A 19 55.56 -23.93 4.01
N THR A 20 54.42 -23.77 4.70
CA THR A 20 53.29 -24.67 4.56
C THR A 20 52.37 -24.03 3.55
N ALA A 21 52.44 -24.48 2.32
CA ALA A 21 51.45 -24.28 1.31
C ALA A 21 50.18 -25.04 1.74
N CYS A 22 49.23 -24.35 2.40
CA CYS A 22 47.87 -24.79 2.42
C CYS A 22 47.19 -24.22 1.17
N SER A 23 46.96 -25.10 0.23
CA SER A 23 46.00 -24.94 -0.84
C SER A 23 44.69 -24.60 -0.19
N SER A 24 44.32 -23.34 -0.16
CA SER A 24 42.94 -22.93 0.09
C SER A 24 42.22 -23.16 -1.22
N ASP A 25 41.39 -24.17 -1.24
CA ASP A 25 40.27 -24.25 -2.17
C ASP A 25 39.53 -22.93 -2.09
N VAL A 26 39.66 -22.14 -3.16
CA VAL A 26 38.78 -21.03 -3.40
C VAL A 26 37.45 -21.65 -3.78
N ASP A 27 36.59 -21.81 -2.78
CA ASP A 27 35.21 -22.11 -3.00
C ASP A 27 34.58 -20.89 -3.72
N GLU A 28 34.58 -20.98 -5.05
CA GLU A 28 33.78 -20.10 -5.91
C GLU A 28 32.31 -20.42 -5.71
N GLY A 29 31.79 -20.01 -4.59
CA GLY A 29 30.40 -20.12 -4.21
C GLY A 29 29.94 -18.84 -3.53
N THR A 30 30.07 -17.69 -4.17
CA THR A 30 29.18 -16.56 -3.92
C THR A 30 27.81 -16.93 -4.47
N LYS A 31 27.14 -17.85 -3.81
CA LYS A 31 25.67 -17.85 -3.82
C LYS A 31 25.27 -16.48 -3.33
N ASN A 32 24.68 -15.65 -4.19
CA ASN A 32 23.88 -14.52 -3.77
C ASN A 32 22.99 -15.05 -2.63
N LYS A 33 23.27 -14.64 -1.40
CA LYS A 33 22.37 -14.87 -0.29
C LYS A 33 21.13 -14.09 -0.67
N GLU A 34 20.06 -14.79 -1.03
CA GLU A 34 18.77 -14.14 -1.23
C GLU A 34 18.53 -13.24 -0.02
N LYS A 35 18.21 -11.99 -0.30
CA LYS A 35 17.89 -11.04 0.75
C LYS A 35 16.57 -11.47 1.34
N ASN A 36 16.57 -12.03 2.55
CA ASN A 36 15.34 -12.45 3.21
C ASN A 36 14.49 -11.27 3.73
N GLU A 37 14.95 -10.05 3.56
CA GLU A 37 14.24 -8.84 3.98
C GLU A 37 13.33 -8.35 2.86
N VAL A 38 12.09 -8.00 3.19
CA VAL A 38 11.11 -7.42 2.28
C VAL A 38 10.44 -6.23 2.96
N ASN A 39 10.45 -5.08 2.29
CA ASN A 39 9.78 -3.88 2.77
C ASN A 39 8.61 -3.53 1.82
N LEU A 40 7.38 -3.60 2.32
CA LEU A 40 6.19 -3.21 1.59
C LEU A 40 5.69 -1.85 2.10
N ALA A 41 5.43 -0.93 1.19
CA ALA A 41 4.84 0.36 1.52
C ALA A 41 3.34 0.39 1.28
N TYR A 42 2.63 1.17 2.08
CA TYR A 42 1.19 1.38 1.95
C TYR A 42 0.78 2.74 2.52
N VAL A 43 -0.39 3.22 2.12
CA VAL A 43 -1.06 4.35 2.78
C VAL A 43 -2.01 3.78 3.83
N GLU A 44 -2.26 4.49 4.92
CA GLU A 44 -3.17 4.03 5.99
C GLU A 44 -4.65 4.18 5.59
N TRP A 45 -5.01 3.64 4.42
CA TRP A 45 -6.39 3.48 3.98
C TRP A 45 -6.86 2.04 4.21
N ASP A 46 -8.14 1.84 4.49
CA ASP A 46 -8.69 0.55 4.89
C ASP A 46 -8.33 -0.59 3.93
N THR A 47 -8.46 -0.35 2.62
CA THR A 47 -8.10 -1.33 1.58
C THR A 47 -6.62 -1.69 1.60
N GLU A 48 -5.75 -0.70 1.79
CA GLU A 48 -4.30 -0.87 1.74
C GLU A 48 -3.75 -1.49 3.02
N ILE A 49 -4.32 -1.14 4.17
CA ILE A 49 -4.03 -1.82 5.42
C ILE A 49 -4.35 -3.32 5.27
N ALA A 50 -5.55 -3.66 4.78
CA ALA A 50 -5.97 -5.05 4.62
C ALA A 50 -5.05 -5.82 3.66
N SER A 51 -4.84 -5.31 2.44
CA SER A 51 -4.06 -5.99 1.41
C SER A 51 -2.59 -6.15 1.78
N THR A 52 -1.97 -5.11 2.31
CA THR A 52 -0.54 -5.12 2.65
C THR A 52 -0.25 -6.04 3.83
N HIS A 53 -1.15 -6.09 4.84
CA HIS A 53 -0.98 -7.02 5.96
C HIS A 53 -1.17 -8.48 5.54
N VAL A 54 -2.10 -8.78 4.61
CA VAL A 54 -2.27 -10.15 4.09
C VAL A 54 -1.02 -10.58 3.31
N VAL A 55 -0.55 -9.77 2.36
CA VAL A 55 0.65 -10.10 1.58
C VAL A 55 1.89 -10.17 2.46
N GLY A 56 2.03 -9.23 3.40
CA GLY A 56 3.13 -9.25 4.37
C GLY A 56 3.14 -10.51 5.23
N GLN A 57 1.97 -10.96 5.72
CA GLN A 57 1.88 -12.19 6.51
C GLN A 57 2.19 -13.44 5.66
N VAL A 58 1.76 -13.49 4.40
CA VAL A 58 2.12 -14.58 3.48
C VAL A 58 3.64 -14.66 3.29
N LEU A 59 4.31 -13.52 3.14
CA LEU A 59 5.76 -13.48 3.03
C LEU A 59 6.45 -13.89 4.35
N GLU A 60 5.94 -13.45 5.51
CA GLU A 60 6.45 -13.92 6.82
C GLU A 60 6.33 -15.45 6.98
N ASP A 61 5.21 -16.02 6.55
CA ASP A 61 4.97 -17.47 6.63
C ASP A 61 5.92 -18.26 5.70
N LEU A 62 6.45 -17.62 4.65
CA LEU A 62 7.52 -18.15 3.80
C LEU A 62 8.93 -17.96 4.38
N GLY A 63 9.06 -17.28 5.53
CA GLY A 63 10.32 -17.08 6.24
C GLY A 63 11.06 -15.78 5.88
N TYR A 64 10.37 -14.83 5.25
CA TYR A 64 10.92 -13.48 5.03
C TYR A 64 10.83 -12.63 6.31
N ASP A 65 11.79 -11.74 6.48
CA ASP A 65 11.75 -10.65 7.48
C ASP A 65 11.04 -9.46 6.83
N VAL A 66 9.78 -9.26 7.19
CA VAL A 66 8.90 -8.31 6.51
C VAL A 66 8.73 -7.03 7.33
N THR A 67 9.00 -5.91 6.69
CA THR A 67 8.67 -4.59 7.20
C THR A 67 7.49 -4.02 6.41
N LEU A 68 6.45 -3.55 7.12
CA LEU A 68 5.34 -2.81 6.52
C LEU A 68 5.51 -1.33 6.87
N THR A 69 5.67 -0.49 5.86
CA THR A 69 5.99 0.94 6.03
C THR A 69 4.82 1.81 5.61
N PRO A 70 4.08 2.41 6.58
CA PRO A 70 3.04 3.38 6.26
C PRO A 70 3.67 4.69 5.78
N LEU A 71 3.19 5.20 4.66
CA LEU A 71 3.68 6.43 4.02
C LEU A 71 2.53 7.22 3.41
N ASP A 72 2.70 8.54 3.29
CA ASP A 72 1.79 9.33 2.47
C ASP A 72 1.87 8.90 1.00
N ASN A 73 0.75 9.01 0.26
CA ASN A 73 0.63 8.52 -1.11
C ASN A 73 1.80 8.97 -2.02
N GLY A 74 2.10 10.25 -2.07
CA GLY A 74 3.20 10.75 -2.91
C GLY A 74 4.58 10.23 -2.50
N ILE A 75 4.80 10.05 -1.21
CA ILE A 75 6.06 9.52 -0.64
C ILE A 75 6.19 8.03 -0.92
N MET A 76 5.09 7.25 -0.83
CA MET A 76 5.07 5.83 -1.15
C MET A 76 5.56 5.56 -2.59
N TRP A 77 5.00 6.27 -3.57
CA TRP A 77 5.42 6.14 -4.96
C TRP A 77 6.87 6.58 -5.19
N GLU A 78 7.33 7.61 -4.49
CA GLU A 78 8.71 8.06 -4.58
C GLU A 78 9.69 7.05 -3.97
N ALA A 79 9.36 6.49 -2.80
CA ALA A 79 10.16 5.46 -2.12
C ALA A 79 10.30 4.20 -2.98
N LEU A 80 9.19 3.74 -3.62
CA LEU A 80 9.22 2.63 -4.56
C LEU A 80 10.13 2.93 -5.75
N ALA A 81 10.01 4.11 -6.34
CA ALA A 81 10.81 4.52 -7.50
C ALA A 81 12.30 4.70 -7.19
N LYS A 82 12.65 4.96 -5.94
CA LYS A 82 14.05 5.04 -5.44
C LYS A 82 14.60 3.68 -5.00
N GLY A 83 13.76 2.67 -4.87
CA GLY A 83 14.13 1.36 -4.33
C GLY A 83 14.33 1.35 -2.81
N GLU A 84 13.72 2.29 -2.10
CA GLU A 84 13.73 2.37 -0.63
C GLU A 84 12.74 1.38 -0.02
N VAL A 85 11.75 0.94 -0.81
CA VAL A 85 10.81 -0.14 -0.52
C VAL A 85 10.75 -1.11 -1.70
N ASP A 86 10.36 -2.36 -1.44
CA ASP A 86 10.40 -3.43 -2.44
C ASP A 86 9.13 -3.50 -3.29
N GLY A 87 7.98 -3.19 -2.70
CA GLY A 87 6.70 -3.29 -3.41
C GLY A 87 5.55 -2.59 -2.72
N MET A 88 4.45 -2.49 -3.44
CA MET A 88 3.14 -2.08 -2.97
C MET A 88 2.04 -2.82 -3.73
N VAL A 89 0.88 -3.02 -3.13
CA VAL A 89 -0.25 -3.80 -3.69
C VAL A 89 -1.52 -2.97 -3.85
N SER A 90 -1.38 -1.66 -4.07
CA SER A 90 -2.43 -0.66 -3.86
C SER A 90 -2.52 0.42 -4.95
N ALA A 91 -2.11 0.12 -6.18
CA ALA A 91 -2.21 1.06 -7.29
C ALA A 91 -3.60 1.03 -7.95
N TRP A 92 -4.37 2.09 -7.83
CA TRP A 92 -5.69 2.26 -8.43
C TRP A 92 -5.58 2.75 -9.87
N LEU A 93 -5.97 1.91 -10.82
CA LEU A 93 -5.74 2.10 -12.26
C LEU A 93 -6.99 1.74 -13.09
N PRO A 94 -7.17 2.30 -14.27
CA PRO A 94 -6.17 3.06 -15.03
C PRO A 94 -6.12 4.57 -14.76
N GLN A 95 -6.97 5.13 -13.90
CA GLN A 95 -7.16 6.59 -13.84
C GLN A 95 -6.59 7.23 -12.57
N THR A 96 -6.96 6.74 -11.38
CA THR A 96 -6.65 7.41 -10.12
C THR A 96 -5.14 7.60 -9.92
N HIS A 97 -4.32 6.57 -10.08
CA HIS A 97 -2.85 6.65 -9.92
C HIS A 97 -2.08 6.77 -11.24
N ALA A 98 -2.77 7.01 -12.38
CA ALA A 98 -2.11 7.21 -13.66
C ALA A 98 -0.99 8.27 -13.63
N PRO A 99 -1.13 9.44 -12.95
CA PRO A 99 -0.05 10.42 -12.88
C PRO A 99 1.23 9.89 -12.23
N GLN A 100 1.11 9.08 -11.19
CA GLN A 100 2.26 8.49 -10.50
C GLN A 100 2.92 7.40 -11.36
N VAL A 101 2.12 6.54 -11.98
CA VAL A 101 2.64 5.51 -12.90
C VAL A 101 3.40 6.16 -14.05
N GLU A 102 2.84 7.18 -14.71
CA GLU A 102 3.52 7.90 -15.78
C GLU A 102 4.81 8.57 -15.32
N LYS A 103 4.78 9.21 -14.14
CA LYS A 103 5.96 9.88 -13.56
C LYS A 103 7.11 8.92 -13.28
N TYR A 104 6.80 7.70 -12.85
CA TYR A 104 7.79 6.74 -12.36
C TYR A 104 7.97 5.50 -13.24
N LYS A 105 7.31 5.40 -14.41
CA LYS A 105 7.28 4.24 -15.31
C LYS A 105 8.65 3.63 -15.63
N ASP A 106 9.69 4.48 -15.69
CA ASP A 106 11.05 4.03 -15.98
C ASP A 106 11.80 3.51 -14.73
N LYS A 107 11.19 3.58 -13.55
CA LYS A 107 11.83 3.25 -12.27
C LYS A 107 11.12 2.15 -11.48
N ILE A 108 9.90 1.83 -11.85
CA ILE A 108 9.07 0.82 -11.20
C ILE A 108 8.72 -0.30 -12.18
N VAL A 109 8.22 -1.41 -11.66
CA VAL A 109 7.75 -2.56 -12.45
C VAL A 109 6.29 -2.80 -12.12
N ASP A 110 5.44 -2.76 -13.12
CA ASP A 110 4.04 -3.17 -13.03
C ASP A 110 3.97 -4.70 -13.02
N LEU A 111 3.40 -5.28 -11.98
CA LEU A 111 3.21 -6.72 -11.81
C LEU A 111 1.81 -7.18 -12.22
N GLY A 112 0.93 -6.24 -12.53
CA GLY A 112 -0.42 -6.49 -13.01
C GLY A 112 -1.52 -6.26 -11.97
N GLU A 113 -2.75 -6.52 -12.39
CA GLU A 113 -3.95 -6.43 -11.58
C GLU A 113 -3.94 -7.48 -10.46
N ASN A 114 -4.33 -7.05 -9.25
CA ASN A 114 -4.56 -7.95 -8.13
C ASN A 114 -6.03 -7.95 -7.66
N LEU A 115 -6.82 -6.94 -8.01
CA LEU A 115 -8.24 -6.87 -7.69
C LEU A 115 -8.98 -6.07 -8.77
N ALA A 116 -10.01 -6.68 -9.38
CA ALA A 116 -10.91 -6.04 -10.35
C ALA A 116 -12.11 -5.37 -9.68
N GLY A 117 -12.81 -4.49 -10.41
CA GLY A 117 -14.08 -3.91 -9.98
C GLY A 117 -13.94 -2.80 -8.95
N ALA A 118 -12.81 -2.11 -8.91
CA ALA A 118 -12.60 -0.96 -8.06
C ALA A 118 -13.32 0.28 -8.62
N LYS A 119 -13.80 1.16 -7.74
CA LYS A 119 -14.50 2.39 -8.12
C LYS A 119 -14.28 3.47 -7.07
N ILE A 120 -14.15 4.72 -7.51
CA ILE A 120 -14.17 5.90 -6.64
C ILE A 120 -15.37 6.82 -6.99
N GLY A 121 -15.77 7.67 -6.06
CA GLY A 121 -16.86 8.64 -6.30
C GLY A 121 -17.29 9.38 -5.04
N LEU A 122 -18.34 10.19 -5.17
CA LEU A 122 -19.04 10.74 -4.01
C LEU A 122 -20.09 9.74 -3.52
N VAL A 123 -20.15 9.54 -2.22
CA VAL A 123 -21.03 8.58 -1.56
C VAL A 123 -21.86 9.30 -0.52
N VAL A 124 -23.13 8.93 -0.47
CA VAL A 124 -24.12 9.45 0.50
C VAL A 124 -24.90 8.31 1.12
N PRO A 125 -25.46 8.50 2.33
CA PRO A 125 -26.48 7.60 2.87
C PRO A 125 -27.70 7.55 1.94
N SER A 126 -28.31 6.37 1.78
CA SER A 126 -29.42 6.16 0.86
C SER A 126 -30.68 6.95 1.24
N TYR A 127 -30.80 7.41 2.49
CA TYR A 127 -31.89 8.27 2.93
C TYR A 127 -31.81 9.72 2.41
N MET A 128 -30.69 10.16 1.85
CA MET A 128 -30.58 11.48 1.21
C MET A 128 -31.28 11.47 -0.15
N ASP A 129 -32.13 12.47 -0.40
CA ASP A 129 -32.91 12.59 -1.64
C ASP A 129 -32.12 13.31 -2.75
N VAL A 130 -30.92 12.75 -3.03
CA VAL A 130 -30.04 13.14 -4.12
C VAL A 130 -29.49 11.91 -4.80
N ASN A 131 -29.39 11.89 -6.12
CA ASN A 131 -28.93 10.72 -6.88
C ASN A 131 -27.74 11.05 -7.80
N SER A 132 -27.51 12.31 -8.10
CA SER A 132 -26.45 12.78 -8.98
C SER A 132 -25.68 13.92 -8.34
N ILE A 133 -24.43 14.09 -8.74
CA ILE A 133 -23.63 15.27 -8.37
C ILE A 133 -24.32 16.55 -8.87
N GLU A 134 -25.05 16.48 -9.97
CA GLU A 134 -25.82 17.63 -10.51
C GLU A 134 -27.03 18.01 -9.67
N ASP A 135 -27.54 17.11 -8.82
CA ASP A 135 -28.67 17.37 -7.93
C ASP A 135 -28.27 18.19 -6.70
N LEU A 136 -26.99 18.23 -6.37
CA LEU A 136 -26.48 18.90 -5.16
C LEU A 136 -26.70 20.41 -5.19
N LYS A 137 -27.21 20.97 -4.09
CA LYS A 137 -27.55 22.39 -3.89
C LYS A 137 -26.90 22.97 -2.64
N ASP A 138 -27.31 22.47 -1.48
CA ASP A 138 -26.85 22.94 -0.15
C ASP A 138 -26.79 21.79 0.88
N GLU A 139 -26.95 20.54 0.42
CA GLU A 139 -26.86 19.31 1.24
C GLU A 139 -25.54 19.27 1.99
N ALA A 140 -25.55 18.68 3.18
CA ALA A 140 -24.40 18.59 4.09
C ALA A 140 -23.68 19.97 4.30
N GLY A 141 -24.43 21.09 4.20
CA GLY A 141 -23.88 22.44 4.35
C GLY A 141 -22.83 22.78 3.29
N LYS A 142 -22.98 22.28 2.07
CA LYS A 142 -22.03 22.45 0.94
C LYS A 142 -20.63 21.90 1.26
N THR A 143 -20.57 20.82 2.00
CA THR A 143 -19.31 20.21 2.45
C THR A 143 -19.23 18.77 2.01
N ILE A 144 -18.10 18.41 1.39
CA ILE A 144 -17.73 17.03 1.13
C ILE A 144 -16.67 16.63 2.15
N THR A 145 -16.94 15.59 2.92
CA THR A 145 -15.97 15.04 3.87
C THR A 145 -15.02 14.10 3.12
N GLY A 146 -13.78 14.54 2.98
CA GLY A 146 -12.74 13.86 2.22
C GLY A 146 -11.76 13.09 3.09
N ILE A 147 -10.80 12.47 2.41
CA ILE A 147 -9.65 11.81 3.00
C ILE A 147 -8.41 12.71 2.92
N ASP A 148 -7.23 12.15 2.96
CA ASP A 148 -5.95 12.86 3.01
C ASP A 148 -5.79 13.86 1.85
N PRO A 149 -5.21 15.04 2.10
CA PRO A 149 -5.02 16.04 1.06
C PRO A 149 -4.07 15.58 -0.06
N GLY A 150 -3.21 14.58 0.20
CA GLY A 150 -2.31 13.96 -0.78
C GLY A 150 -2.94 12.83 -1.60
N ALA A 151 -4.20 12.47 -1.34
CA ALA A 151 -4.90 11.45 -2.11
C ALA A 151 -5.33 11.97 -3.49
N ASN A 152 -5.15 11.16 -4.53
CA ASN A 152 -5.61 11.53 -5.87
C ASN A 152 -7.13 11.76 -5.93
N MET A 153 -7.91 10.98 -5.16
CA MET A 153 -9.36 11.17 -5.06
C MET A 153 -9.73 12.54 -4.48
N THR A 154 -8.95 13.09 -3.55
CA THR A 154 -9.13 14.46 -3.05
C THR A 154 -8.91 15.48 -4.17
N ALA A 155 -7.83 15.33 -4.95
CA ALA A 155 -7.58 16.19 -6.11
C ALA A 155 -8.68 16.04 -7.19
N THR A 156 -9.19 14.85 -7.41
CA THR A 156 -10.34 14.60 -8.31
C THR A 156 -11.58 15.32 -7.82
N THR A 157 -11.85 15.30 -6.50
CA THR A 157 -12.99 16.01 -5.90
C THR A 157 -12.83 17.54 -6.04
N GLU A 158 -11.64 18.07 -5.84
CA GLU A 158 -11.37 19.49 -6.09
C GLU A 158 -11.54 19.87 -7.56
N ASN A 159 -11.26 18.95 -8.49
CA ASN A 159 -11.52 19.16 -9.91
C ASN A 159 -13.03 19.16 -10.22
N ALA A 160 -13.83 18.34 -9.52
CA ALA A 160 -15.28 18.30 -9.67
C ALA A 160 -15.91 19.69 -9.43
N TYR A 161 -15.39 20.49 -8.50
CA TYR A 161 -15.87 21.87 -8.25
C TYR A 161 -15.71 22.80 -9.45
N LYS A 162 -14.74 22.56 -10.32
CA LYS A 162 -14.50 23.36 -11.52
C LYS A 162 -15.45 22.95 -12.65
N GLU A 163 -15.74 21.67 -12.70
CA GLU A 163 -16.52 21.08 -13.79
C GLU A 163 -18.02 21.12 -13.52
N TYR A 164 -18.46 20.97 -12.26
CA TYR A 164 -19.85 21.05 -11.85
C TYR A 164 -20.19 22.44 -11.30
N SER A 165 -20.85 23.27 -12.09
CA SER A 165 -21.19 24.68 -11.73
C SER A 165 -22.07 24.77 -10.49
N ASN A 166 -22.91 23.75 -10.20
CA ASN A 166 -23.72 23.69 -8.98
C ASN A 166 -22.88 23.48 -7.71
N LEU A 167 -21.61 23.07 -7.84
CA LEU A 167 -20.69 22.97 -6.73
C LEU A 167 -19.91 24.28 -6.44
N GLU A 168 -20.32 25.39 -7.04
CA GLU A 168 -19.76 26.69 -6.69
C GLU A 168 -20.00 27.03 -5.21
N GLY A 169 -18.92 27.36 -4.49
CA GLY A 169 -18.96 27.63 -3.05
C GLY A 169 -18.97 26.40 -2.15
N TRP A 170 -18.82 25.21 -2.73
CA TRP A 170 -18.58 23.99 -1.98
C TRP A 170 -17.11 23.86 -1.55
N ASN A 171 -16.85 23.04 -0.53
CA ASN A 171 -15.49 22.72 -0.10
C ASN A 171 -15.35 21.25 0.24
N VAL A 172 -14.14 20.73 0.08
CA VAL A 172 -13.75 19.43 0.66
C VAL A 172 -13.03 19.66 1.98
N VAL A 173 -13.51 19.01 3.04
CA VAL A 173 -12.82 18.98 4.33
C VAL A 173 -11.96 17.72 4.36
N THR A 174 -10.66 17.90 4.24
CA THR A 174 -9.70 16.79 4.22
C THR A 174 -9.38 16.31 5.63
N SER A 175 -9.23 14.99 5.78
CA SER A 175 -8.87 14.33 7.04
C SER A 175 -8.13 13.01 6.72
N SER A 176 -8.08 12.05 7.62
CA SER A 176 -7.65 10.68 7.30
C SER A 176 -8.86 9.82 6.86
N GLY A 177 -8.60 8.70 6.21
CA GLY A 177 -9.64 7.71 5.87
C GLY A 177 -10.45 7.30 7.09
N GLY A 178 -9.79 6.98 8.21
CA GLY A 178 -10.47 6.64 9.46
C GLY A 178 -11.30 7.78 10.07
N ALA A 179 -10.84 9.03 9.95
CA ALA A 179 -11.64 10.17 10.42
C ALA A 179 -12.88 10.40 9.54
N MET A 180 -12.76 10.22 8.22
CA MET A 180 -13.89 10.30 7.29
C MET A 180 -14.94 9.22 7.60
N THR A 181 -14.52 7.96 7.81
CA THR A 181 -15.47 6.86 8.14
C THR A 181 -16.11 7.04 9.53
N ALA A 182 -15.39 7.61 10.49
CA ALA A 182 -15.95 7.97 11.80
C ALA A 182 -17.02 9.07 11.68
N ALA A 183 -16.78 10.11 10.86
CA ALA A 183 -17.75 11.15 10.58
C ALA A 183 -19.00 10.58 9.88
N LEU A 184 -18.82 9.70 8.89
CA LEU A 184 -19.91 8.99 8.22
C LEU A 184 -20.78 8.20 9.22
N THR A 185 -20.13 7.39 10.05
CA THR A 185 -20.79 6.59 11.08
C THR A 185 -21.63 7.47 12.04
N GLN A 186 -21.05 8.59 12.47
CA GLN A 186 -21.73 9.52 13.38
C GLN A 186 -22.94 10.20 12.71
N ALA A 187 -22.81 10.63 11.47
CA ALA A 187 -23.89 11.26 10.72
C ALA A 187 -25.06 10.28 10.49
N ILE A 188 -24.75 9.03 10.09
CA ILE A 188 -25.76 7.98 9.91
C ILE A 188 -26.50 7.70 11.23
N ALA A 189 -25.78 7.55 12.34
CA ALA A 189 -26.39 7.29 13.65
C ALA A 189 -27.37 8.39 14.10
N LYS A 190 -27.20 9.62 13.59
CA LYS A 190 -28.06 10.77 13.87
C LYS A 190 -29.06 11.08 12.76
N ASN A 191 -29.04 10.34 11.67
CA ASN A 191 -29.78 10.61 10.44
C ASN A 191 -29.52 12.03 9.90
N GLU A 192 -28.26 12.48 9.99
CA GLU A 192 -27.77 13.76 9.47
C GLU A 192 -27.27 13.58 8.03
N GLU A 193 -27.35 14.64 7.24
CA GLU A 193 -26.78 14.66 5.89
C GLU A 193 -25.26 14.62 5.94
N ILE A 194 -24.67 13.82 5.08
CA ILE A 194 -23.23 13.76 4.87
C ILE A 194 -22.92 13.30 3.44
N ILE A 195 -21.91 13.93 2.84
CA ILE A 195 -21.36 13.52 1.55
C ILE A 195 -19.89 13.18 1.81
N VAL A 196 -19.47 11.98 1.47
CA VAL A 196 -18.07 11.57 1.64
C VAL A 196 -17.42 11.23 0.30
N THR A 197 -16.11 11.42 0.20
CA THR A 197 -15.33 10.74 -0.82
C THR A 197 -15.34 9.26 -0.52
N GLY A 198 -15.67 8.42 -1.51
CA GLY A 198 -15.83 7.00 -1.27
C GLY A 198 -15.22 6.15 -2.36
N TRP A 199 -14.90 4.91 -2.00
CA TRP A 199 -14.39 3.91 -2.92
C TRP A 199 -14.94 2.52 -2.58
N SER A 200 -14.95 1.65 -3.58
CA SER A 200 -15.25 0.21 -3.49
C SER A 200 -14.09 -0.59 -4.07
N PRO A 201 -13.78 -1.77 -3.49
CA PRO A 201 -14.44 -2.38 -2.33
C PRO A 201 -14.14 -1.66 -1.03
N HIS A 202 -15.10 -1.66 -0.10
CA HIS A 202 -14.92 -1.09 1.23
C HIS A 202 -16.01 -1.59 2.19
N TRP A 203 -15.63 -1.94 3.41
CA TRP A 203 -16.53 -2.46 4.46
C TRP A 203 -17.76 -1.59 4.73
N LYS A 204 -17.67 -0.26 4.51
CA LYS A 204 -18.76 0.69 4.78
C LYS A 204 -20.04 0.41 3.99
N PHE A 205 -19.93 -0.17 2.78
CA PHE A 205 -21.10 -0.52 1.97
C PHE A 205 -21.85 -1.77 2.50
N ASN A 206 -21.15 -2.61 3.26
CA ASN A 206 -21.77 -3.74 3.95
C ASN A 206 -22.35 -3.33 5.31
N ALA A 207 -21.76 -2.34 5.96
CA ALA A 207 -22.19 -1.86 7.28
C ALA A 207 -23.34 -0.85 7.21
N PHE A 208 -23.45 -0.08 6.13
CA PHE A 208 -24.42 1.00 5.98
C PHE A 208 -25.12 0.94 4.63
N ASP A 209 -26.37 1.42 4.60
CA ASP A 209 -27.12 1.63 3.35
C ASP A 209 -26.64 2.93 2.68
N LEU A 210 -25.72 2.77 1.74
CA LEU A 210 -25.03 3.84 1.02
C LEU A 210 -25.27 3.75 -0.47
N LYS A 211 -25.20 4.89 -1.15
CA LYS A 211 -25.20 4.97 -2.60
C LYS A 211 -24.12 5.92 -3.12
N TYR A 212 -23.57 5.60 -4.28
CA TYR A 212 -22.81 6.57 -5.06
C TYR A 212 -23.74 7.58 -5.70
N LEU A 213 -23.30 8.83 -5.78
CA LEU A 213 -23.93 9.80 -6.67
C LEU A 213 -23.49 9.52 -8.11
N ASP A 214 -24.43 9.64 -9.04
CA ASP A 214 -24.11 9.60 -10.47
C ASP A 214 -23.18 10.75 -10.84
N ASP A 215 -22.20 10.46 -11.66
CA ASP A 215 -21.21 11.40 -12.19
C ASP A 215 -21.37 11.56 -13.72
N PRO A 216 -22.34 12.34 -14.21
CA PRO A 216 -22.62 12.47 -15.64
C PRO A 216 -21.45 13.04 -16.45
N LYS A 217 -20.53 13.75 -15.81
CA LYS A 217 -19.35 14.32 -16.47
C LYS A 217 -18.12 13.39 -16.43
N GLY A 218 -18.21 12.26 -15.71
CA GLY A 218 -17.16 11.26 -15.63
C GLY A 218 -15.88 11.75 -14.96
N ILE A 219 -15.99 12.67 -14.00
CA ILE A 219 -14.82 13.25 -13.29
C ILE A 219 -14.13 12.19 -12.43
N TYR A 220 -14.91 11.30 -11.81
CA TYR A 220 -14.40 10.20 -10.99
C TYR A 220 -14.04 8.96 -11.82
N GLY A 221 -14.24 9.02 -13.15
CA GLY A 221 -13.88 7.95 -14.06
C GLY A 221 -14.88 6.79 -14.11
N ALA A 222 -14.41 5.70 -14.74
CA ALA A 222 -15.15 4.45 -14.84
C ALA A 222 -14.65 3.46 -13.77
N GLU A 223 -15.00 2.19 -13.93
CA GLU A 223 -14.46 1.11 -13.13
C GLU A 223 -12.94 1.01 -13.28
N GLU A 224 -12.27 0.79 -12.18
CA GLU A 224 -10.83 0.63 -12.06
C GLU A 224 -10.48 -0.78 -11.57
N TYR A 225 -9.18 -1.06 -11.50
CA TYR A 225 -8.62 -2.22 -10.84
C TYR A 225 -7.51 -1.76 -9.86
N ILE A 226 -7.18 -2.60 -8.90
CA ILE A 226 -6.03 -2.39 -8.03
C ILE A 226 -4.88 -3.24 -8.55
N GLY A 227 -3.71 -2.63 -8.72
CA GLY A 227 -2.50 -3.27 -9.25
C GLY A 227 -1.39 -3.37 -8.22
N THR A 228 -0.47 -4.29 -8.48
CA THR A 228 0.74 -4.50 -7.72
C THR A 228 1.94 -3.89 -8.45
N PHE A 229 2.77 -3.16 -7.74
CA PHE A 229 4.02 -2.60 -8.26
C PHE A 229 5.21 -2.98 -7.40
N ALA A 230 6.36 -3.15 -8.06
CA ALA A 230 7.63 -3.44 -7.42
C ALA A 230 8.72 -2.46 -7.86
N ARG A 231 9.76 -2.30 -7.05
CA ARG A 231 10.98 -1.61 -7.49
C ARG A 231 11.69 -2.38 -8.61
N LYS A 232 12.46 -1.69 -9.43
CA LYS A 232 13.37 -2.36 -10.36
C LYS A 232 14.42 -3.17 -9.60
N GLY A 233 14.80 -4.32 -10.16
CA GLY A 233 15.79 -5.22 -9.59
C GLY A 233 15.25 -6.18 -8.51
N LEU A 234 13.99 -6.04 -8.06
CA LEU A 234 13.43 -6.96 -7.05
C LEU A 234 13.45 -8.42 -7.51
N LYS A 235 13.19 -8.67 -8.79
CA LYS A 235 13.20 -10.03 -9.35
C LYS A 235 14.56 -10.70 -9.25
N GLU A 236 15.62 -9.93 -9.44
CA GLU A 236 16.99 -10.40 -9.36
C GLU A 236 17.48 -10.53 -7.92
N ASP A 237 17.10 -9.58 -7.07
CA ASP A 237 17.53 -9.52 -5.67
C ASP A 237 16.77 -10.49 -4.77
N ASN A 238 15.45 -10.67 -5.04
CA ASN A 238 14.53 -11.46 -4.21
C ASN A 238 13.44 -12.09 -5.09
N PRO A 239 13.79 -13.13 -5.88
CA PRO A 239 12.86 -13.76 -6.84
C PRO A 239 11.63 -14.39 -6.18
N GLY A 240 11.74 -14.90 -4.96
CA GLY A 240 10.62 -15.49 -4.24
C GLY A 240 9.59 -14.44 -3.83
N ALA A 241 10.01 -13.32 -3.22
CA ALA A 241 9.12 -12.22 -2.88
C ALA A 241 8.49 -11.60 -4.14
N TYR A 242 9.28 -11.42 -5.21
CA TYR A 242 8.76 -10.97 -6.51
C TYR A 242 7.66 -11.90 -7.03
N SER A 243 7.83 -13.23 -6.90
CA SER A 243 6.85 -14.21 -7.35
C SER A 243 5.54 -14.11 -6.58
N VAL A 244 5.59 -13.96 -5.24
CA VAL A 244 4.40 -13.76 -4.41
C VAL A 244 3.67 -12.49 -4.83
N LEU A 245 4.39 -11.36 -4.92
CA LEU A 245 3.80 -10.07 -5.32
C LEU A 245 3.14 -10.13 -6.71
N LYS A 246 3.77 -10.83 -7.65
CA LYS A 246 3.24 -11.00 -9.01
C LYS A 246 2.03 -11.92 -9.08
N SER A 247 1.96 -12.91 -8.21
CA SER A 247 0.88 -13.92 -8.21
C SER A 247 -0.28 -13.52 -7.30
N PHE A 248 -0.10 -12.51 -6.45
CA PHE A 248 -1.14 -12.03 -5.56
C PHE A 248 -2.36 -11.52 -6.34
N HIS A 249 -3.49 -12.10 -6.03
CA HIS A 249 -4.79 -11.67 -6.54
C HIS A 249 -5.91 -12.15 -5.60
N TRP A 250 -6.94 -11.36 -5.47
CA TRP A 250 -8.10 -11.69 -4.65
C TRP A 250 -9.37 -10.98 -5.15
N THR A 251 -10.50 -11.22 -4.49
CA THR A 251 -11.80 -10.65 -4.88
C THR A 251 -12.20 -9.51 -3.96
N PRO A 252 -13.19 -8.68 -4.37
CA PRO A 252 -13.78 -7.68 -3.49
C PRO A 252 -14.26 -8.26 -2.16
N GLU A 253 -14.85 -9.45 -2.15
CA GLU A 253 -15.34 -10.11 -0.94
C GLU A 253 -14.20 -10.50 0.00
N ASP A 254 -13.06 -10.90 -0.55
CA ASP A 254 -11.87 -11.25 0.23
C ASP A 254 -11.35 -10.04 1.03
N ILE A 255 -11.11 -8.92 0.33
CA ILE A 255 -10.58 -7.70 0.96
C ILE A 255 -11.60 -7.10 1.94
N GLU A 256 -12.90 -7.09 1.60
CA GLU A 256 -13.96 -6.60 2.47
C GLU A 256 -14.06 -7.40 3.77
N SER A 257 -13.87 -8.73 3.69
CA SER A 257 -13.83 -9.59 4.88
C SER A 257 -12.71 -9.22 5.85
N VAL A 258 -11.50 -8.96 5.33
CA VAL A 258 -10.35 -8.54 6.16
C VAL A 258 -10.58 -7.13 6.73
N MET A 259 -11.06 -6.20 5.91
CA MET A 259 -11.38 -4.84 6.35
C MET A 259 -12.46 -4.86 7.44
N PHE A 260 -13.47 -5.73 7.31
CA PHE A 260 -14.55 -5.84 8.29
C PHE A 260 -14.03 -6.33 9.64
N ASP A 261 -13.18 -7.37 9.68
CA ASP A 261 -12.56 -7.83 10.91
C ASP A 261 -11.73 -6.72 11.59
N ILE A 262 -11.00 -5.91 10.80
CA ILE A 262 -10.23 -4.77 11.32
C ILE A 262 -11.16 -3.69 11.89
N MET A 263 -12.25 -3.37 11.18
CA MET A 263 -13.25 -2.39 11.63
C MET A 263 -13.92 -2.82 12.94
N GLU A 264 -14.18 -4.12 13.13
CA GLU A 264 -14.69 -4.70 14.38
C GLU A 264 -13.65 -4.72 15.52
N GLY A 265 -12.45 -4.24 15.28
CA GLY A 265 -11.39 -4.04 16.29
C GLY A 265 -10.29 -5.09 16.31
N ALA A 266 -10.24 -5.99 15.33
CA ALA A 266 -9.11 -6.89 15.19
C ALA A 266 -7.83 -6.12 14.81
N ASN A 267 -6.69 -6.58 15.34
CA ASN A 267 -5.41 -6.10 14.84
C ASN A 267 -5.23 -6.53 13.37
N PRO A 268 -4.75 -5.66 12.45
CA PRO A 268 -4.62 -5.98 11.04
C PRO A 268 -3.82 -7.27 10.76
N LYS A 269 -2.76 -7.53 11.51
CA LYS A 269 -1.99 -8.76 11.39
C LYS A 269 -2.80 -10.01 11.77
N GLU A 270 -3.62 -9.94 12.80
CA GLU A 270 -4.46 -11.05 13.24
C GLU A 270 -5.65 -11.27 12.26
N ALA A 271 -6.22 -10.21 11.70
CA ALA A 271 -7.21 -10.31 10.62
C ALA A 271 -6.62 -10.99 9.38
N ALA A 272 -5.40 -10.60 8.99
CA ALA A 272 -4.67 -11.22 7.89
C ALA A 272 -4.43 -12.73 8.13
N LYS A 273 -3.94 -13.13 9.30
CA LYS A 273 -3.72 -14.53 9.66
C LYS A 273 -5.00 -15.37 9.62
N LYS A 274 -6.10 -14.79 10.12
CA LYS A 274 -7.40 -15.45 10.09
C LYS A 274 -7.83 -15.70 8.64
N TRP A 275 -7.77 -14.66 7.80
CA TRP A 275 -8.16 -14.79 6.40
C TRP A 275 -7.28 -15.81 5.66
N ILE A 276 -5.96 -15.78 5.84
CA ILE A 276 -5.00 -16.72 5.24
C ILE A 276 -5.36 -18.16 5.60
N LYS A 277 -5.64 -18.41 6.88
CA LYS A 277 -6.05 -19.74 7.36
C LYS A 277 -7.35 -20.23 6.72
N ASP A 278 -8.30 -19.33 6.52
CA ASP A 278 -9.60 -19.65 5.93
C ASP A 278 -9.55 -19.76 4.39
N ASN A 279 -8.41 -19.36 3.76
CA ASN A 279 -8.20 -19.31 2.32
C ASN A 279 -6.87 -19.94 1.87
N GLU A 280 -6.44 -21.04 2.51
CA GLU A 280 -5.16 -21.70 2.25
C GLU A 280 -4.96 -22.08 0.76
N ASP A 281 -6.03 -22.46 0.08
CA ASP A 281 -5.97 -22.81 -1.36
C ASP A 281 -5.53 -21.62 -2.21
N LYS A 282 -6.11 -20.41 -1.99
CA LYS A 282 -5.73 -19.20 -2.70
C LYS A 282 -4.27 -18.82 -2.41
N VAL A 283 -3.89 -18.85 -1.13
CA VAL A 283 -2.52 -18.53 -0.70
C VAL A 283 -1.51 -19.50 -1.31
N SER A 284 -1.86 -20.77 -1.43
CA SER A 284 -0.99 -21.78 -2.06
C SER A 284 -0.73 -21.49 -3.54
N GLU A 285 -1.69 -20.89 -4.25
CA GLU A 285 -1.52 -20.46 -5.64
C GLU A 285 -0.52 -19.30 -5.74
N TRP A 286 -0.56 -18.35 -4.82
CA TRP A 286 0.37 -17.20 -4.83
C TRP A 286 1.81 -17.60 -4.50
N THR A 287 1.98 -18.67 -3.72
CA THR A 287 3.26 -19.08 -3.17
C THR A 287 3.94 -20.23 -3.91
N LYS A 288 3.26 -20.84 -4.90
CA LYS A 288 3.75 -22.05 -5.59
C LYS A 288 5.12 -21.88 -6.25
N ASP A 289 5.42 -20.69 -6.76
CA ASP A 289 6.66 -20.38 -7.47
C ASP A 289 7.65 -19.54 -6.62
N ALA A 290 7.35 -19.38 -5.33
CA ALA A 290 8.17 -18.59 -4.40
C ALA A 290 9.21 -19.42 -3.63
N LYS A 291 9.30 -20.72 -3.90
CA LYS A 291 10.18 -21.70 -3.21
C LYS A 291 11.44 -21.99 -4.00
#